data_3437855c914d94f1abd76901d2b42376
#
_entry.id   3437855c914d94f1abd76901d2b42376
#
_cell.length_a   1.000
_cell.length_b   1.000
_cell.length_c   1.000
_cell.angle_alpha   90.00
_cell.angle_beta   90.00
_cell.angle_gamma   90.00
#
_symmetry.space_group_name_H-M   'P 1'
#
loop_
_entity.id
_entity.type
_entity.pdbx_description
1 polymer ?
#
loop_
_entity_poly.entity_id
_entity_poly.type
_entity_poly.pdbx_seq_one_letter_code
_entity_poly.pdbx_strand_id
1 'polypeptide(L)' 'MTPENFLDEFFKGVSLPDCQYIFFLEFLNMPCEKREQIIRPRRGDGKSTTRLILSIIHFYYNERKMK' A
#
# COMPACT_ATOMS: atom_id res chain seq x y z
N MET A 1 8.75 -5.61 -11.34
CA MET A 1 7.78 -6.25 -10.42
C MET A 1 6.43 -5.58 -10.56
N THR A 2 5.38 -6.37 -10.68
CA THR A 2 4.03 -5.83 -10.75
C THR A 2 3.44 -5.65 -9.36
N PRO A 3 2.48 -4.72 -9.20
CA PRO A 3 1.84 -4.57 -7.89
C PRO A 3 1.19 -5.86 -7.39
N GLU A 4 0.63 -6.64 -8.30
CA GLU A 4 0.00 -7.89 -7.92
C GLU A 4 1.00 -8.87 -7.33
N ASN A 5 2.15 -9.03 -7.98
CA ASN A 5 3.20 -9.90 -7.47
C ASN A 5 3.72 -9.41 -6.13
N PHE A 6 3.86 -8.10 -5.98
CA PHE A 6 4.32 -7.53 -4.73
C PHE A 6 3.36 -7.85 -3.58
N LEU A 7 2.06 -7.67 -3.83
CA LEU A 7 1.06 -7.93 -2.80
C LEU A 7 1.00 -9.42 -2.44
N ASP A 8 1.13 -10.29 -3.44
CA ASP A 8 1.12 -11.73 -3.20
C ASP A 8 2.29 -12.12 -2.29
N GLU A 9 3.45 -11.56 -2.51
CA GLU A 9 4.60 -11.84 -1.67
C GLU A 9 4.49 -11.19 -0.30
N PHE A 10 4.04 -9.94 -0.27
CA PHE A 10 3.98 -9.17 0.97
C PHE A 10 2.99 -9.79 1.95
N PHE A 11 1.85 -10.24 1.44
CA PHE A 11 0.82 -10.84 2.28
C PHE A 11 0.80 -12.36 2.18
N LYS A 12 1.93 -12.96 1.87
CA LYS A 12 2.03 -14.41 1.79
C LYS A 12 1.73 -15.03 3.15
N GLY A 13 0.78 -15.94 3.15
CA GLY A 13 0.37 -16.58 4.39
C GLY A 13 -0.68 -15.80 5.17
N VAL A 14 -1.04 -14.63 4.70
CA VAL A 14 -2.08 -13.81 5.34
C VAL A 14 -3.35 -13.86 4.52
N SER A 15 -4.46 -14.11 5.19
CA SER A 15 -5.76 -14.14 4.52
C SER A 15 -6.29 -12.71 4.39
N LEU A 16 -6.34 -12.21 3.17
CA LEU A 16 -6.78 -10.84 2.90
C LEU A 16 -8.12 -10.85 2.19
N PRO A 17 -9.12 -10.08 2.69
CA PRO A 17 -10.38 -9.96 1.97
C PRO A 17 -10.18 -9.38 0.58
N ASP A 18 -11.00 -9.83 -0.37
CA ASP A 18 -10.88 -9.36 -1.75
C ASP A 18 -10.98 -7.85 -1.86
N CYS A 19 -11.88 -7.23 -1.08
CA CYS A 19 -12.05 -5.79 -1.15
C CYS A 19 -10.80 -5.06 -0.70
N GLN A 20 -10.09 -5.56 0.29
CA GLN A 20 -8.84 -4.94 0.71
C GLN A 20 -7.73 -5.18 -0.30
N TYR A 21 -7.69 -6.36 -0.88
CA TYR A 21 -6.71 -6.66 -1.91
C TYR A 21 -6.85 -5.70 -3.10
N ILE A 22 -8.09 -5.51 -3.57
CA ILE A 22 -8.36 -4.60 -4.67
C ILE A 22 -7.98 -3.18 -4.28
N PHE A 23 -8.27 -2.77 -3.06
CA PHE A 23 -7.94 -1.43 -2.58
C PHE A 23 -6.43 -1.20 -2.59
N PHE A 24 -5.67 -2.15 -2.08
CA PHE A 24 -4.21 -2.02 -2.08
C PHE A 24 -3.65 -2.05 -3.50
N LEU A 25 -4.24 -2.87 -4.37
CA LEU A 25 -3.80 -2.95 -5.75
C LEU A 25 -4.00 -1.61 -6.46
N GLU A 26 -5.17 -1.01 -6.29
CA GLU A 26 -5.45 0.31 -6.86
C GLU A 26 -4.48 1.37 -6.30
N PHE A 27 -4.22 1.29 -5.01
CA PHE A 27 -3.27 2.20 -4.37
C PHE A 27 -1.89 2.12 -5.00
N LEU A 28 -1.40 0.91 -5.23
CA LEU A 28 -0.08 0.72 -5.83
C LEU A 28 -0.03 1.11 -7.30
N ASN A 29 -1.17 1.08 -7.98
CA ASN A 29 -1.24 1.52 -9.37
C ASN A 29 -1.29 3.05 -9.51
N MET A 30 -1.47 3.75 -8.41
CA MET A 30 -1.46 5.21 -8.45
C MET A 30 -0.04 5.75 -8.58
N PRO A 31 0.13 6.95 -9.15
CA PRO A 31 1.44 7.59 -9.17
C PRO A 31 1.94 7.89 -7.75
N CYS A 32 3.25 7.99 -7.63
CA CYS A 32 3.88 8.17 -6.32
C CYS A 32 3.33 9.39 -5.57
N GLU A 33 3.08 10.48 -6.30
CA GLU A 33 2.56 11.70 -5.69
C GLU A 33 1.21 11.47 -5.02
N LYS A 34 0.32 10.76 -5.70
CA LYS A 34 -0.99 10.47 -5.14
C LYS A 34 -0.90 9.54 -3.94
N ARG A 35 0.00 8.56 -4.00
CA ARG A 35 0.20 7.66 -2.88
C ARG A 35 0.68 8.42 -1.66
N GLU A 36 1.61 9.34 -1.83
CA GLU A 36 2.12 10.13 -0.73
C GLU A 36 1.03 11.01 -0.13
N GLN A 37 0.14 11.55 -0.95
CA GLN A 37 -0.96 12.36 -0.44
C GLN A 37 -1.92 11.54 0.42
N ILE A 38 -2.15 10.29 0.04
CA ILE A 38 -3.05 9.41 0.77
C ILE A 38 -2.46 9.03 2.12
N ILE A 39 -1.17 8.72 2.16
CA ILE A 39 -0.52 8.28 3.39
C ILE A 39 -0.05 9.42 4.28
N ARG A 40 -0.08 10.65 3.77
CA ARG A 40 0.35 11.81 4.53
C ARG A 40 -0.59 12.03 5.73
N PRO A 41 -0.05 12.18 6.94
CA PRO A 41 -0.89 12.38 8.11
C PRO A 41 -1.64 13.71 8.01
N ARG A 42 -2.93 13.66 8.32
CA ARG A 42 -3.75 14.86 8.35
C ARG A 42 -4.05 15.26 9.77
N ARG A 43 -4.24 16.57 9.94
CA ARG A 43 -4.56 17.11 11.25
C ARG A 43 -5.94 16.58 11.68
N GLY A 44 -6.02 16.05 12.88
CA GLY A 44 -7.26 15.57 13.42
C GLY A 44 -7.63 14.16 13.03
N ASP A 45 -6.87 13.54 12.13
CA ASP A 45 -7.13 12.17 11.76
C ASP A 45 -6.67 11.23 12.88
N GLY A 46 -7.55 10.33 13.26
CA GLY A 46 -7.20 9.32 14.23
C GLY A 46 -6.16 8.36 13.67
N LYS A 47 -5.62 7.54 14.54
CA LYS A 47 -4.66 6.53 14.15
C LYS A 47 -5.35 5.47 13.32
N SER A 48 -5.16 5.52 12.01
CA SER A 48 -5.76 4.55 11.12
C SER A 48 -4.75 3.44 10.82
N THR A 49 -5.09 2.22 11.19
CA THR A 49 -4.26 1.07 10.90
C THR A 49 -4.07 0.90 9.41
N THR A 50 -5.14 1.16 8.64
CA THR A 50 -5.07 1.06 7.19
C THR A 50 -4.02 1.99 6.61
N ARG A 51 -3.94 3.22 7.14
CA ARG A 51 -2.96 4.19 6.66
C ARG A 51 -1.53 3.72 6.95
N LEU A 52 -1.32 3.13 8.11
CA LEU A 52 0.00 2.58 8.45
C LEU A 52 0.39 1.48 7.49
N ILE A 53 -0.55 0.60 7.17
CA ILE A 53 -0.28 -0.49 6.23
C ILE A 53 0.03 0.08 4.85
N LEU A 54 -0.73 1.08 4.40
CA LEU A 54 -0.48 1.71 3.11
C LEU A 54 0.90 2.35 3.06
N SER A 55 1.31 2.97 4.15
CA SER A 55 2.62 3.60 4.24
C SER A 55 3.73 2.55 4.09
N ILE A 56 3.59 1.44 4.79
CA ILE A 56 4.57 0.35 4.72
C ILE A 56 4.62 -0.22 3.31
N ILE A 57 3.46 -0.47 2.71
CA ILE A 57 3.38 -1.01 1.35
C ILE A 57 4.05 -0.07 0.37
N HIS A 58 3.78 1.23 0.51
CA HIS A 58 4.36 2.24 -0.37
C HIS A 58 5.88 2.22 -0.31
N PHE A 59 6.43 2.19 0.89
CA PHE A 59 7.88 2.17 1.09
C PHE A 59 8.52 0.94 0.49
N TYR A 60 8.00 -0.23 0.81
CA TYR A 60 8.59 -1.48 0.34
C TYR A 60 8.45 -1.63 -1.17
N TYR A 61 7.33 -1.22 -1.73
CA TYR A 61 7.13 -1.31 -3.16
C TYR A 61 8.12 -0.42 -3.92
N ASN A 62 8.29 0.82 -3.44
CA ASN A 62 9.22 1.74 -4.06
C ASN A 62 10.65 1.22 -3.98
N GLU A 63 11.02 0.66 -2.84
CA GLU A 63 12.36 0.13 -2.65
C GLU A 63 12.65 -1.01 -3.62
N ARG A 64 11.69 -1.90 -3.80
CA ARG A 64 11.87 -3.02 -4.72
C ARG A 64 11.84 -2.57 -6.17
N LYS A 65 11.03 -1.57 -6.47
CA LYS A 65 10.94 -1.04 -7.83
C LYS A 65 12.24 -0.39 -8.27
N MET A 66 12.98 0.18 -7.34
CA MET A 66 14.23 0.85 -7.65
C MET A 66 15.39 -0.12 -7.87
N LYS A 67 15.19 -1.37 -7.51
CA LYS A 67 16.18 -2.40 -7.77
C LYS A 67 15.83 -3.13 -9.04
#